data_b7bebdae613596f3d5d61d464962cc8f
#
_entry.id   b7bebdae613596f3d5d61d464962cc8f
#
_cell.length_a   1.000
_cell.length_b   1.000
_cell.length_c   1.000
_cell.angle_alpha   90.00
_cell.angle_beta   90.00
_cell.angle_gamma   90.00
#
_symmetry.space_group_name_H-M   'P 1'
#
loop_
_entity.id
_entity.type
_entity.pdbx_description
1 polymer ?
#
loop_
_entity_poly.entity_id
_entity_poly.type
_entity_poly.pdbx_seq_one_letter_code
_entity_poly.pdbx_strand_id
1 'polypeptide(L)'
;MYPTLETERLFLKPLNDGDLGDMYALYANPAVAPAMWYWDSVRSFAEYEKDFWGLAKSDDIFTVRLKADNRFVGYFQLHQYVKKGRVGYSQINAAILPGYQNCGYCTEATKKALHFAFCGVKTPWLCANHFKDSPAAGTVLKNCGLRFYRIYETRNRQYDQYRYTKEDYFKDIGVPQDGEGLYDYVFPLRTSPYSSKNPVRRIDSIGYIKEPTGYLCGQSVVAMLAGVTVDEVIEVMQTDMGTATPEIRDALGWYGLKTATEARVKYTPGTVLPDCCILSVMLPGYGHWSLYYRGKYYDPEFGVLDELPKQAKLRYYWEVVT
;
A
#
# COMPACT_ATOMS: atom_id res chain seq x y z
N MET A 1 -10.59 12.17 -1.04
CA MET A 1 -9.58 12.86 -1.90
C MET A 1 -8.84 13.88 -1.05
N TYR A 2 -7.53 13.88 -1.09
CA TYR A 2 -6.72 14.88 -0.39
C TYR A 2 -6.91 16.28 -1.00
N PRO A 3 -6.78 17.35 -0.21
CA PRO A 3 -6.79 18.71 -0.74
C PRO A 3 -5.49 19.03 -1.50
N THR A 4 -5.52 20.03 -2.37
CA THR A 4 -4.30 20.62 -2.88
C THR A 4 -3.51 21.24 -1.72
N LEU A 5 -2.24 20.86 -1.58
CA LEU A 5 -1.35 21.43 -0.58
C LEU A 5 -0.49 22.50 -1.26
N GLU A 6 -0.29 23.61 -0.57
CA GLU A 6 0.49 24.72 -1.09
C GLU A 6 1.71 25.01 -0.21
N THR A 7 2.80 25.33 -0.87
CA THR A 7 4.04 25.84 -0.25
C THR A 7 4.34 27.23 -0.78
N GLU A 8 5.51 27.75 -0.54
CA GLU A 8 5.96 29.02 -1.13
C GLU A 8 6.05 28.94 -2.66
N ARG A 9 6.64 27.85 -3.19
CA ARG A 9 6.96 27.72 -4.62
C ARG A 9 6.16 26.63 -5.34
N LEU A 10 5.44 25.76 -4.60
CA LEU A 10 4.85 24.54 -5.14
C LEU A 10 3.36 24.43 -4.87
N PHE A 11 2.67 23.78 -5.80
CA PHE A 11 1.41 23.09 -5.58
C PHE A 11 1.67 21.57 -5.53
N LEU A 12 1.14 20.88 -4.52
CA LEU A 12 0.97 19.45 -4.50
C LEU A 12 -0.50 19.18 -4.80
N LYS A 13 -0.81 18.83 -6.04
CA LYS A 13 -2.20 18.61 -6.50
C LYS A 13 -2.50 17.12 -6.51
N PRO A 14 -3.66 16.69 -6.00
CA PRO A 14 -4.08 15.30 -6.16
C PRO A 14 -3.97 14.85 -7.61
N LEU A 15 -3.45 13.63 -7.80
CA LEU A 15 -3.28 13.03 -9.13
C LEU A 15 -4.64 12.94 -9.83
N ASN A 16 -4.69 13.23 -11.10
CA ASN A 16 -5.89 13.12 -11.93
C ASN A 16 -5.55 12.59 -13.33
N ASP A 17 -6.59 12.27 -14.09
CA ASP A 17 -6.47 11.65 -15.41
C ASP A 17 -5.61 12.43 -16.40
N GLY A 18 -5.57 13.75 -16.28
CA GLY A 18 -4.77 14.63 -17.14
C GLY A 18 -3.26 14.57 -16.88
N ASP A 19 -2.84 13.93 -15.79
CA ASP A 19 -1.43 13.85 -15.38
C ASP A 19 -0.68 12.64 -15.99
N LEU A 20 -1.35 11.77 -16.76
CA LEU A 20 -0.77 10.55 -17.33
C LEU A 20 0.56 10.80 -18.08
N GLY A 21 0.59 11.80 -18.94
CA GLY A 21 1.78 12.13 -19.75
C GLY A 21 2.96 12.61 -18.89
N ASP A 22 2.70 13.49 -17.94
CA ASP A 22 3.69 14.01 -16.98
C ASP A 22 4.26 12.91 -16.10
N MET A 23 3.40 12.05 -15.57
CA MET A 23 3.79 10.91 -14.73
C MET A 23 4.57 9.86 -15.52
N TYR A 24 4.20 9.60 -16.78
CA TYR A 24 4.97 8.70 -17.63
C TYR A 24 6.36 9.28 -17.97
N ALA A 25 6.45 10.57 -18.27
CA ALA A 25 7.73 11.24 -18.54
C ALA A 25 8.68 11.15 -17.34
N LEU A 26 8.17 11.28 -16.12
CA LEU A 26 8.96 11.07 -14.91
C LEU A 26 9.38 9.61 -14.76
N TYR A 27 8.43 8.71 -14.91
CA TYR A 27 8.60 7.28 -14.75
C TYR A 27 9.56 6.66 -15.76
N ALA A 28 9.45 7.04 -17.02
CA ALA A 28 10.31 6.54 -18.09
C ALA A 28 11.71 7.20 -18.10
N ASN A 29 11.95 8.18 -17.24
CA ASN A 29 13.23 8.87 -17.18
C ASN A 29 14.33 7.95 -16.64
N PRO A 30 15.41 7.63 -17.38
CA PRO A 30 16.43 6.69 -16.98
C PRO A 30 17.22 7.11 -15.72
N ALA A 31 17.23 8.40 -15.38
CA ALA A 31 17.84 8.88 -14.14
C ALA A 31 16.92 8.77 -12.91
N VAL A 32 15.62 8.53 -13.11
CA VAL A 32 14.63 8.44 -12.02
C VAL A 32 14.14 7.00 -11.84
N ALA A 33 13.87 6.29 -12.91
CA ALA A 33 13.30 4.94 -12.91
C ALA A 33 14.02 3.97 -11.95
N PRO A 34 15.35 3.90 -11.88
CA PRO A 34 16.05 2.97 -10.97
C PRO A 34 15.83 3.25 -9.48
N ALA A 35 15.45 4.48 -9.13
CA ALA A 35 15.19 4.90 -7.75
C ALA A 35 13.73 4.71 -7.33
N MET A 36 12.83 4.39 -8.26
CA MET A 36 11.42 4.18 -7.97
C MET A 36 11.15 2.74 -7.54
N TRP A 37 10.50 2.58 -6.41
CA TRP A 37 10.29 1.30 -5.73
C TRP A 37 9.57 0.22 -6.55
N TYR A 38 8.62 0.63 -7.41
CA TYR A 38 7.71 -0.30 -8.07
C TYR A 38 8.19 -0.80 -9.44
N TRP A 39 9.37 -0.38 -9.91
CA TRP A 39 9.65 -0.45 -11.33
C TRP A 39 11.05 -0.97 -11.61
N ASP A 40 11.15 -2.29 -11.79
CA ASP A 40 12.41 -2.95 -12.18
C ASP A 40 12.79 -2.72 -13.65
N SER A 41 11.87 -2.16 -14.47
CA SER A 41 12.13 -1.87 -15.90
C SER A 41 11.25 -0.73 -16.41
N VAL A 42 11.80 0.08 -17.30
CA VAL A 42 11.02 1.08 -18.06
C VAL A 42 10.07 0.35 -18.99
N ARG A 43 8.77 0.54 -18.80
CA ARG A 43 7.71 -0.06 -19.63
C ARG A 43 7.33 0.89 -20.75
N SER A 44 6.69 0.36 -21.79
CA SER A 44 6.07 1.18 -22.84
C SER A 44 4.96 2.07 -22.25
N PHE A 45 4.62 3.14 -22.96
CA PHE A 45 3.52 4.02 -22.56
C PHE A 45 2.21 3.25 -22.34
N ALA A 46 1.88 2.33 -23.26
CA ALA A 46 0.64 1.54 -23.20
C ALA A 46 0.58 0.58 -22.01
N GLU A 47 1.73 0.08 -21.53
CA GLU A 47 1.81 -0.75 -20.32
C GLU A 47 1.67 0.12 -19.07
N TYR A 48 2.33 1.28 -19.06
CA TYR A 48 2.23 2.21 -17.95
C TYR A 48 0.82 2.79 -17.79
N GLU A 49 0.16 3.11 -18.89
CA GLU A 49 -1.22 3.62 -18.88
C GLU A 49 -2.19 2.71 -18.15
N LYS A 50 -2.05 1.39 -18.31
CA LYS A 50 -2.90 0.42 -17.59
C LYS A 50 -2.73 0.50 -16.07
N ASP A 51 -1.50 0.69 -15.61
CA ASP A 51 -1.18 0.81 -14.18
C ASP A 51 -1.58 2.20 -13.66
N PHE A 52 -1.43 3.24 -14.49
CA PHE A 52 -1.76 4.62 -14.12
C PHE A 52 -3.23 4.79 -13.69
N TRP A 53 -4.16 4.14 -14.35
CA TRP A 53 -5.57 4.23 -13.99
C TRP A 53 -5.88 3.66 -12.60
N GLY A 54 -5.07 2.70 -12.14
CA GLY A 54 -5.09 2.24 -10.74
C GLY A 54 -4.54 3.30 -9.78
N LEU A 55 -3.44 3.95 -10.16
CA LEU A 55 -2.82 5.02 -9.35
C LEU A 55 -3.71 6.26 -9.28
N ALA A 56 -4.36 6.66 -10.37
CA ALA A 56 -5.24 7.84 -10.42
C ALA A 56 -6.49 7.70 -9.55
N LYS A 57 -6.90 6.47 -9.22
CA LYS A 57 -7.97 6.20 -8.24
C LYS A 57 -7.47 6.26 -6.79
N SER A 58 -6.16 6.26 -6.58
CA SER A 58 -5.55 6.38 -5.26
C SER A 58 -5.62 7.84 -4.81
N ASP A 59 -6.18 8.07 -3.64
CA ASP A 59 -6.32 9.43 -3.08
C ASP A 59 -5.01 9.94 -2.44
N ASP A 60 -3.94 9.18 -2.50
CA ASP A 60 -2.70 9.40 -1.74
C ASP A 60 -1.52 9.92 -2.57
N ILE A 61 -1.71 10.14 -3.88
CA ILE A 61 -0.68 10.63 -4.80
C ILE A 61 -0.95 12.07 -5.20
N PHE A 62 0.12 12.87 -5.20
CA PHE A 62 0.12 14.25 -5.65
C PHE A 62 1.10 14.44 -6.79
N THR A 63 0.72 15.22 -7.78
CA THR A 63 1.67 15.86 -8.70
C THR A 63 2.29 17.08 -8.02
N VAL A 64 3.60 17.26 -8.17
CA VAL A 64 4.31 18.45 -7.69
C VAL A 64 4.50 19.39 -8.85
N ARG A 65 3.96 20.59 -8.71
CA ARG A 65 3.96 21.62 -9.77
C ARG A 65 4.48 22.96 -9.26
N LEU A 66 5.20 23.68 -10.10
CA LEU A 66 5.66 25.03 -9.78
C LEU A 66 4.47 25.99 -9.73
N LYS A 67 4.42 26.88 -8.75
CA LYS A 67 3.40 27.96 -8.70
C LYS A 67 3.53 28.96 -9.82
N ALA A 68 4.77 29.23 -10.28
CA ALA A 68 5.07 30.25 -11.27
C ALA A 68 4.40 30.01 -12.63
N ASP A 69 4.35 28.76 -13.10
CA ASP A 69 3.90 28.42 -14.44
C ASP A 69 3.11 27.08 -14.50
N ASN A 70 2.76 26.51 -13.35
CA ASN A 70 2.07 25.24 -13.21
C ASN A 70 2.82 24.04 -13.83
N ARG A 71 4.12 24.16 -14.10
CA ARG A 71 4.94 23.11 -14.70
C ARG A 71 5.11 21.96 -13.74
N PHE A 72 4.94 20.74 -14.25
CA PHE A 72 5.18 19.51 -13.50
C PHE A 72 6.68 19.33 -13.24
N VAL A 73 7.04 19.04 -12.00
CA VAL A 73 8.43 18.81 -11.58
C VAL A 73 8.65 17.47 -10.91
N GLY A 74 7.58 16.75 -10.56
CA GLY A 74 7.68 15.45 -9.93
C GLY A 74 6.38 14.99 -9.29
N TYR A 75 6.45 13.92 -8.50
CA TYR A 75 5.33 13.44 -7.72
C TYR A 75 5.71 13.28 -6.25
N PHE A 76 4.69 13.23 -5.41
CA PHE A 76 4.76 12.93 -4.00
C PHE A 76 3.62 11.99 -3.63
N GLN A 77 3.90 10.95 -2.86
CA GLN A 77 2.88 10.05 -2.32
C GLN A 77 2.92 10.07 -0.79
N LEU A 78 1.75 10.18 -0.19
CA LEU A 78 1.54 10.02 1.25
C LEU A 78 0.59 8.84 1.46
N HIS A 79 1.16 7.63 1.44
CA HIS A 79 0.39 6.40 1.59
C HIS A 79 0.05 6.15 3.06
N GLN A 80 -1.22 5.85 3.36
CA GLN A 80 -1.70 5.53 4.69
C GLN A 80 -1.91 4.04 4.86
N TYR A 81 -1.26 3.47 5.85
CA TYR A 81 -1.54 2.11 6.30
C TYR A 81 -2.65 2.15 7.35
N VAL A 82 -3.87 1.86 6.91
CA VAL A 82 -5.05 1.93 7.76
C VAL A 82 -5.36 0.57 8.36
N LYS A 83 -5.70 0.56 9.66
CA LYS A 83 -6.13 -0.65 10.37
C LYS A 83 -7.34 -0.33 11.24
N LYS A 84 -8.42 -1.11 11.07
CA LYS A 84 -9.69 -0.90 11.79
C LYS A 84 -10.20 0.54 11.70
N GLY A 85 -10.12 1.13 10.50
CA GLY A 85 -10.55 2.51 10.26
C GLY A 85 -9.69 3.59 10.91
N ARG A 86 -8.48 3.25 11.39
CA ARG A 86 -7.53 4.21 11.96
C ARG A 86 -6.20 4.14 11.22
N VAL A 87 -5.61 5.28 10.97
CA VAL A 87 -4.26 5.35 10.41
C VAL A 87 -3.29 4.76 11.43
N GLY A 88 -2.66 3.65 11.08
CA GLY A 88 -1.63 3.01 11.89
C GLY A 88 -0.28 3.69 11.70
N TYR A 89 0.05 4.04 10.47
CA TYR A 89 1.21 4.86 10.09
C TYR A 89 1.07 5.32 8.64
N SER A 90 1.93 6.27 8.23
CA SER A 90 2.03 6.69 6.84
C SER A 90 3.42 6.42 6.28
N GLN A 91 3.50 6.29 4.96
CA GLN A 91 4.76 6.20 4.24
C GLN A 91 4.80 7.27 3.15
N ILE A 92 5.95 7.90 3.00
CA ILE A 92 6.17 8.86 1.92
C ILE A 92 7.08 8.27 0.84
N ASN A 93 6.74 8.57 -0.40
CA ASN A 93 7.57 8.35 -1.57
C ASN A 93 7.56 9.63 -2.40
N ALA A 94 8.66 9.94 -3.04
CA ALA A 94 8.75 11.13 -3.90
C ALA A 94 9.80 10.91 -4.98
N ALA A 95 9.58 11.52 -6.14
CA ALA A 95 10.61 11.68 -7.17
C ALA A 95 10.47 13.03 -7.86
N ILE A 96 11.61 13.64 -8.16
CA ILE A 96 11.72 14.94 -8.84
C ILE A 96 12.49 14.73 -10.15
N LEU A 97 11.97 15.30 -11.23
CA LEU A 97 12.64 15.31 -12.55
C LEU A 97 14.06 15.87 -12.44
N PRO A 98 15.05 15.31 -13.16
CA PRO A 98 16.46 15.69 -13.03
C PRO A 98 16.72 17.20 -13.19
N GLY A 99 16.03 17.86 -14.11
CA GLY A 99 16.15 19.32 -14.33
C GLY A 99 15.69 20.20 -13.16
N TYR A 100 15.02 19.60 -12.14
CA TYR A 100 14.49 20.31 -10.96
C TYR A 100 15.07 19.78 -9.66
N GLN A 101 16.00 18.83 -9.72
CA GLN A 101 16.73 18.35 -8.55
C GLN A 101 17.69 19.42 -8.04
N ASN A 102 18.10 19.28 -6.77
CA ASN A 102 18.98 20.23 -6.07
C ASN A 102 18.44 21.66 -5.93
N CYS A 103 17.17 21.91 -6.31
CA CYS A 103 16.49 23.19 -6.12
C CYS A 103 15.73 23.30 -4.79
N GLY A 104 15.81 22.27 -3.95
CA GLY A 104 15.10 22.21 -2.65
C GLY A 104 13.63 21.81 -2.75
N TYR A 105 13.08 21.56 -3.93
CA TYR A 105 11.65 21.26 -4.12
C TYR A 105 11.20 19.99 -3.40
N CYS A 106 12.00 18.92 -3.43
CA CYS A 106 11.68 17.70 -2.71
C CYS A 106 11.59 17.93 -1.19
N THR A 107 12.53 18.69 -0.61
CA THR A 107 12.53 19.04 0.83
C THR A 107 11.32 19.90 1.18
N GLU A 108 10.98 20.87 0.34
CA GLU A 108 9.83 21.78 0.54
C GLU A 108 8.50 21.00 0.49
N ALA A 109 8.33 20.15 -0.52
CA ALA A 109 7.16 19.29 -0.66
C ALA A 109 7.05 18.32 0.54
N THR A 110 8.17 17.69 0.93
CA THR A 110 8.20 16.75 2.07
C THR A 110 7.81 17.43 3.38
N LYS A 111 8.34 18.63 3.69
CA LYS A 111 7.96 19.37 4.90
C LYS A 111 6.48 19.70 4.92
N LYS A 112 5.89 20.11 3.80
CA LYS A 112 4.45 20.37 3.72
C LYS A 112 3.63 19.11 3.90
N ALA A 113 4.03 18.01 3.29
CA ALA A 113 3.35 16.73 3.44
C ALA A 113 3.47 16.15 4.85
N LEU A 114 4.61 16.34 5.55
CA LEU A 114 4.77 15.99 6.97
C LEU A 114 3.79 16.76 7.84
N HIS A 115 3.65 18.05 7.62
CA HIS A 115 2.67 18.87 8.36
C HIS A 115 1.25 18.36 8.12
N PHE A 116 0.88 18.08 6.87
CA PHE A 116 -0.42 17.51 6.55
C PHE A 116 -0.62 16.11 7.14
N ALA A 117 0.42 15.25 7.13
CA ALA A 117 0.34 13.91 7.71
C ALA A 117 0.10 13.95 9.24
N PHE A 118 0.80 14.81 9.97
CA PHE A 118 0.70 14.85 11.43
C PHE A 118 -0.46 15.71 11.94
N CYS A 119 -0.78 16.81 11.28
CA CYS A 119 -1.84 17.72 11.71
C CYS A 119 -3.20 17.40 11.06
N GLY A 120 -3.21 17.08 9.76
CA GLY A 120 -4.40 16.78 9.00
C GLY A 120 -4.84 15.33 9.11
N VAL A 121 -4.00 14.40 8.65
CA VAL A 121 -4.25 12.95 8.70
C VAL A 121 -4.14 12.38 10.11
N LYS A 122 -3.43 13.07 11.00
CA LYS A 122 -3.18 12.66 12.39
C LYS A 122 -2.44 11.31 12.50
N THR A 123 -1.56 11.01 11.53
CA THR A 123 -0.75 9.79 11.57
C THR A 123 0.10 9.74 12.86
N PRO A 124 0.18 8.60 13.56
CA PRO A 124 0.98 8.50 14.77
C PRO A 124 2.48 8.50 14.49
N TRP A 125 2.90 7.96 13.36
CA TRP A 125 4.29 7.99 12.88
C TRP A 125 4.34 7.82 11.38
N LEU A 126 5.46 8.21 10.81
CA LEU A 126 5.68 8.17 9.36
C LEU A 126 7.02 7.52 9.07
N CYS A 127 7.12 6.81 7.96
CA CYS A 127 8.38 6.30 7.45
C CYS A 127 8.62 6.73 6.01
N ALA A 128 9.89 6.66 5.64
CA ALA A 128 10.36 6.76 4.28
C ALA A 128 11.56 5.84 4.08
N ASN A 129 11.71 5.34 2.87
CA ASN A 129 12.79 4.45 2.53
C ASN A 129 13.51 4.99 1.31
N HIS A 130 14.81 4.76 1.23
CA HIS A 130 15.55 4.96 -0.01
C HIS A 130 16.55 3.83 -0.24
N PHE A 131 16.90 3.60 -1.48
CA PHE A 131 17.96 2.67 -1.81
C PHE A 131 19.29 3.17 -1.25
N LYS A 132 20.10 2.26 -0.74
CA LYS A 132 21.40 2.60 -0.15
C LYS A 132 22.34 3.34 -1.11
N ASP A 133 22.21 3.08 -2.40
CA ASP A 133 22.92 3.74 -3.49
C ASP A 133 22.34 5.10 -3.91
N SER A 134 21.31 5.60 -3.22
CA SER A 134 20.67 6.89 -3.45
C SER A 134 20.80 7.85 -2.25
N PRO A 135 22.01 8.32 -1.92
CA PRO A 135 22.27 9.11 -0.70
C PRO A 135 21.58 10.48 -0.69
N ALA A 136 21.25 11.03 -1.87
CA ALA A 136 20.53 12.31 -1.98
C ALA A 136 19.14 12.24 -1.31
N ALA A 137 18.43 11.13 -1.46
CA ALA A 137 17.14 10.93 -0.80
C ALA A 137 17.29 10.92 0.74
N GLY A 138 18.31 10.24 1.27
CA GLY A 138 18.61 10.26 2.70
C GLY A 138 18.92 11.65 3.23
N THR A 139 19.57 12.50 2.45
CA THR A 139 19.83 13.91 2.80
C THR A 139 18.51 14.69 2.89
N VAL A 140 17.59 14.52 1.94
CA VAL A 140 16.26 15.15 1.98
C VAL A 140 15.51 14.73 3.24
N LEU A 141 15.48 13.44 3.57
CA LEU A 141 14.77 12.92 4.74
C LEU A 141 15.32 13.49 6.05
N LYS A 142 16.64 13.54 6.19
CA LYS A 142 17.31 14.15 7.36
C LYS A 142 17.01 15.64 7.49
N ASN A 143 17.04 16.38 6.37
CA ASN A 143 16.72 17.82 6.33
C ASN A 143 15.25 18.11 6.67
N CYS A 144 14.39 17.09 6.60
CA CYS A 144 12.99 17.16 6.99
C CYS A 144 12.72 16.67 8.42
N GLY A 145 13.76 16.26 9.16
CA GLY A 145 13.64 15.81 10.55
C GLY A 145 13.46 14.30 10.74
N LEU A 146 13.38 13.53 9.65
CA LEU A 146 13.27 12.07 9.79
C LEU A 146 14.59 11.49 10.29
N ARG A 147 14.48 10.52 11.18
CA ARG A 147 15.63 9.87 11.83
C ARG A 147 15.84 8.49 11.25
N PHE A 148 17.12 8.14 11.03
CA PHE A 148 17.48 6.78 10.61
C PHE A 148 16.96 5.76 11.61
N TYR A 149 16.30 4.72 11.12
CA TYR A 149 15.72 3.66 11.95
C TYR A 149 16.42 2.32 11.79
N ARG A 150 16.58 1.84 10.56
CA ARG A 150 17.21 0.56 10.28
C ARG A 150 17.61 0.42 8.81
N ILE A 151 18.47 -0.57 8.54
CA ILE A 151 18.66 -1.11 7.21
C ILE A 151 17.79 -2.37 7.07
N TYR A 152 17.18 -2.56 5.92
CA TYR A 152 16.54 -3.82 5.58
C TYR A 152 16.80 -4.18 4.13
N GLU A 153 16.65 -5.46 3.82
CA GLU A 153 16.88 -6.00 2.48
C GLU A 153 15.62 -6.68 1.97
N THR A 154 15.26 -6.38 0.74
CA THR A 154 14.17 -7.05 0.02
C THR A 154 14.48 -7.05 -1.47
N ARG A 155 14.07 -8.09 -2.19
CA ARG A 155 14.32 -8.24 -3.64
C ARG A 155 15.81 -8.02 -4.03
N ASN A 156 16.73 -8.51 -3.19
CA ASN A 156 18.18 -8.36 -3.36
C ASN A 156 18.70 -6.90 -3.41
N ARG A 157 17.95 -5.95 -2.84
CA ARG A 157 18.35 -4.55 -2.69
C ARG A 157 18.29 -4.14 -1.23
N GLN A 158 19.26 -3.32 -0.82
CA GLN A 158 19.33 -2.76 0.52
C GLN A 158 18.70 -1.37 0.55
N TYR A 159 17.98 -1.10 1.64
CA TYR A 159 17.26 0.13 1.90
C TYR A 159 17.62 0.67 3.26
N ASP A 160 17.81 1.97 3.31
CA ASP A 160 17.84 2.73 4.56
C ASP A 160 16.41 3.21 4.85
N GLN A 161 15.87 2.82 6.00
CA GLN A 161 14.55 3.26 6.48
C GLN A 161 14.71 4.37 7.50
N TYR A 162 13.94 5.42 7.32
CA TYR A 162 13.82 6.56 8.23
C TYR A 162 12.42 6.58 8.85
N ARG A 163 12.36 7.10 10.07
CA ARG A 163 11.09 7.31 10.80
C ARG A 163 11.01 8.71 11.36
N TYR A 164 9.75 9.15 11.55
CA TYR A 164 9.40 10.35 12.28
C TYR A 164 8.14 10.06 13.07
N THR A 165 8.18 10.22 14.39
CA THR A 165 6.99 10.10 15.23
C THR A 165 6.27 11.44 15.32
N LYS A 166 4.98 11.40 15.65
CA LYS A 166 4.17 12.60 15.87
C LYS A 166 4.76 13.44 16.99
N GLU A 167 5.18 12.80 18.09
CA GLU A 167 5.81 13.45 19.24
C GLU A 167 7.10 14.17 18.84
N ASP A 168 7.98 13.50 18.11
CA ASP A 168 9.22 14.10 17.63
C ASP A 168 8.98 15.29 16.70
N TYR A 169 7.99 15.16 15.79
CA TYR A 169 7.62 16.24 14.87
C TYR A 169 7.20 17.50 15.63
N PHE A 170 6.23 17.39 16.55
CA PHE A 170 5.74 18.55 17.30
C PHE A 170 6.83 19.17 18.19
N LYS A 171 7.69 18.33 18.77
CA LYS A 171 8.85 18.79 19.52
C LYS A 171 9.84 19.59 18.64
N ASP A 172 10.14 19.09 17.45
CA ASP A 172 11.11 19.71 16.54
C ASP A 172 10.59 21.03 15.95
N ILE A 173 9.27 21.19 15.74
CA ILE A 173 8.69 22.47 15.28
C ILE A 173 8.31 23.42 16.42
N GLY A 174 8.46 23.02 17.69
CA GLY A 174 8.17 23.84 18.87
C GLY A 174 6.68 24.15 19.10
N VAL A 175 5.77 23.30 18.57
CA VAL A 175 4.31 23.47 18.71
C VAL A 175 3.76 22.35 19.61
N PRO A 176 2.77 22.63 20.51
CA PRO A 176 2.10 21.58 21.28
C PRO A 176 1.43 20.54 20.37
N GLN A 177 1.38 19.27 20.84
CA GLN A 177 0.79 18.17 20.09
C GLN A 177 -0.68 18.38 19.68
N ASP A 178 -1.40 19.23 20.43
CA ASP A 178 -2.81 19.53 20.22
C ASP A 178 -3.07 20.69 19.25
N GLY A 179 -2.04 21.08 18.48
CA GLY A 179 -2.20 22.09 17.42
C GLY A 179 -3.41 21.69 16.56
N GLU A 180 -4.49 22.49 16.59
CA GLU A 180 -5.73 22.22 15.88
C GLU A 180 -5.43 21.94 14.41
N GLY A 181 -5.65 20.68 14.01
CA GLY A 181 -5.37 20.22 12.67
C GLY A 181 -6.37 20.80 11.69
N LEU A 182 -5.87 21.30 10.59
CA LEU A 182 -6.66 21.89 9.51
C LEU A 182 -7.64 20.89 8.84
N TYR A 183 -7.51 19.59 9.08
CA TYR A 183 -8.35 18.56 8.49
C TYR A 183 -8.46 17.33 9.38
N ASP A 184 -9.67 17.00 9.80
CA ASP A 184 -10.01 15.71 10.39
C ASP A 184 -10.30 14.70 9.27
N TYR A 185 -9.24 14.11 8.68
CA TYR A 185 -9.43 12.95 7.81
C TYR A 185 -9.59 11.71 8.68
N VAL A 186 -10.79 11.49 9.16
CA VAL A 186 -11.15 10.28 9.91
C VAL A 186 -11.84 9.34 8.94
N PHE A 187 -11.23 8.18 8.69
CA PHE A 187 -11.97 7.07 8.07
C PHE A 187 -13.07 6.67 9.05
N PRO A 188 -14.34 6.80 8.70
CA PRO A 188 -15.42 6.42 9.60
C PRO A 188 -15.29 4.92 9.89
N LEU A 189 -15.39 4.55 11.17
CA LEU A 189 -15.58 3.15 11.55
C LEU A 189 -16.92 2.70 10.97
N ARG A 190 -16.86 1.86 9.94
CA ARG A 190 -18.04 1.32 9.31
C ARG A 190 -18.58 0.17 10.17
N THR A 191 -19.89 0.16 10.40
CA THR A 191 -20.56 -1.01 10.97
C THR A 191 -20.86 -1.98 9.84
N SER A 192 -20.43 -3.23 9.98
CA SER A 192 -20.73 -4.25 8.98
C SER A 192 -22.23 -4.53 8.92
N PRO A 193 -22.83 -4.62 7.71
CA PRO A 193 -24.19 -5.11 7.54
C PRO A 193 -24.29 -6.63 7.71
N TYR A 194 -23.17 -7.34 7.80
CA TYR A 194 -23.11 -8.80 7.89
C TYR A 194 -22.75 -9.26 9.31
N SER A 195 -23.05 -10.51 9.59
CA SER A 195 -22.69 -11.18 10.85
C SER A 195 -22.53 -12.67 10.60
N SER A 196 -22.02 -13.41 11.58
CA SER A 196 -21.92 -14.86 11.47
C SER A 196 -23.27 -15.59 11.36
N LYS A 197 -24.37 -14.94 11.74
CA LYS A 197 -25.74 -15.44 11.54
C LYS A 197 -26.32 -15.04 10.18
N ASN A 198 -25.81 -13.96 9.62
CA ASN A 198 -26.20 -13.44 8.31
C ASN A 198 -24.94 -13.03 7.52
N PRO A 199 -24.16 -14.02 7.03
CA PRO A 199 -22.96 -13.76 6.24
C PRO A 199 -23.32 -13.19 4.87
N VAL A 200 -22.34 -12.57 4.20
CA VAL A 200 -22.51 -12.07 2.82
C VAL A 200 -22.97 -13.18 1.88
N ARG A 201 -22.50 -14.41 2.10
CA ARG A 201 -22.97 -15.62 1.44
C ARG A 201 -22.57 -16.87 2.20
N ARG A 202 -23.15 -18.02 1.85
CA ARG A 202 -22.59 -19.34 2.16
C ARG A 202 -21.60 -19.73 1.05
N ILE A 203 -20.46 -20.31 1.42
CA ILE A 203 -19.42 -20.69 0.47
C ILE A 203 -19.75 -22.09 -0.07
N ASP A 204 -20.48 -22.18 -1.16
CA ASP A 204 -20.83 -23.40 -1.87
C ASP A 204 -20.00 -23.58 -3.16
N SER A 205 -19.40 -22.51 -3.66
CA SER A 205 -18.52 -22.47 -4.82
C SER A 205 -17.53 -21.30 -4.71
N ILE A 206 -16.44 -21.37 -5.46
CA ILE A 206 -15.44 -20.30 -5.57
C ILE A 206 -15.37 -19.82 -7.02
N GLY A 207 -15.65 -18.53 -7.25
CA GLY A 207 -15.33 -17.85 -8.48
C GLY A 207 -13.87 -17.38 -8.46
N TYR A 208 -13.07 -17.79 -9.44
CA TYR A 208 -11.67 -17.34 -9.50
C TYR A 208 -11.57 -15.85 -9.79
N ILE A 209 -10.71 -15.16 -9.05
CA ILE A 209 -10.37 -13.75 -9.24
C ILE A 209 -8.84 -13.65 -9.34
N LYS A 210 -8.36 -13.17 -10.49
CA LYS A 210 -6.96 -12.81 -10.66
C LYS A 210 -6.70 -11.49 -9.93
N GLU A 211 -5.58 -11.40 -9.21
CA GLU A 211 -5.20 -10.13 -8.59
C GLU A 211 -4.92 -9.06 -9.65
N PRO A 212 -5.47 -7.84 -9.47
CA PRO A 212 -5.25 -6.74 -10.41
C PRO A 212 -3.79 -6.27 -10.46
N THR A 213 -3.09 -6.36 -9.33
CA THR A 213 -1.66 -6.02 -9.19
C THR A 213 -0.99 -7.01 -8.24
N GLY A 214 0.32 -7.22 -8.34
CA GLY A 214 1.09 -8.20 -7.57
C GLY A 214 1.18 -7.95 -6.05
N TYR A 215 0.30 -7.15 -5.49
CA TYR A 215 0.21 -6.86 -4.05
C TYR A 215 -1.17 -7.14 -3.45
N LEU A 216 -2.13 -7.55 -4.28
CA LEU A 216 -3.53 -7.69 -3.91
C LEU A 216 -3.96 -9.15 -3.70
N CYS A 217 -3.01 -10.07 -3.53
CA CYS A 217 -3.32 -11.48 -3.33
C CYS A 217 -4.26 -11.73 -2.13
N GLY A 218 -4.07 -11.02 -1.02
CA GLY A 218 -4.93 -11.17 0.16
C GLY A 218 -6.34 -10.63 -0.06
N GLN A 219 -6.48 -9.46 -0.71
CA GLN A 219 -7.77 -8.90 -1.07
C GLN A 219 -8.51 -9.80 -2.06
N SER A 220 -7.79 -10.34 -3.05
CA SER A 220 -8.36 -11.27 -4.03
C SER A 220 -8.86 -12.57 -3.40
N VAL A 221 -8.11 -13.12 -2.43
CA VAL A 221 -8.56 -14.30 -1.67
C VAL A 221 -9.83 -14.01 -0.88
N VAL A 222 -9.92 -12.87 -0.19
CA VAL A 222 -11.14 -12.49 0.53
C VAL A 222 -12.29 -12.22 -0.44
N ALA A 223 -12.03 -11.59 -1.58
CA ALA A 223 -13.04 -11.35 -2.62
C ALA A 223 -13.62 -12.67 -3.18
N MET A 224 -12.76 -13.66 -3.44
CA MET A 224 -13.20 -15.01 -3.85
C MET A 224 -14.07 -15.68 -2.80
N LEU A 225 -13.74 -15.57 -1.51
CA LEU A 225 -14.52 -16.13 -0.41
C LEU A 225 -15.85 -15.40 -0.22
N ALA A 226 -15.83 -14.08 -0.23
CA ALA A 226 -17.01 -13.25 -0.02
C ALA A 226 -17.93 -13.17 -1.26
N GLY A 227 -17.43 -13.47 -2.45
CA GLY A 227 -18.18 -13.35 -3.70
C GLY A 227 -18.42 -11.89 -4.12
N VAL A 228 -17.49 -11.00 -3.79
CA VAL A 228 -17.51 -9.57 -4.07
C VAL A 228 -16.32 -9.17 -4.94
N THR A 229 -16.23 -7.91 -5.33
CA THR A 229 -15.09 -7.41 -6.11
C THR A 229 -13.86 -7.16 -5.24
N VAL A 230 -12.67 -7.12 -5.85
CA VAL A 230 -11.43 -6.76 -5.14
C VAL A 230 -11.51 -5.31 -4.63
N ASP A 231 -12.12 -4.41 -5.39
CA ASP A 231 -12.29 -3.00 -5.01
C ASP A 231 -13.15 -2.86 -3.73
N GLU A 232 -14.23 -3.66 -3.60
CA GLU A 232 -15.04 -3.69 -2.36
C GLU A 232 -14.21 -4.19 -1.16
N VAL A 233 -13.35 -5.17 -1.37
CA VAL A 233 -12.46 -5.67 -0.29
C VAL A 233 -11.42 -4.62 0.07
N ILE A 234 -10.84 -3.91 -0.91
CA ILE A 234 -9.93 -2.78 -0.67
C ILE A 234 -10.62 -1.73 0.19
N GLU A 235 -11.88 -1.38 -0.13
CA GLU A 235 -12.66 -0.44 0.68
C GLU A 235 -12.89 -0.93 2.11
N VAL A 236 -13.19 -2.23 2.29
CA VAL A 236 -13.38 -2.82 3.62
C VAL A 236 -12.09 -2.88 4.40
N MET A 237 -10.99 -3.34 3.78
CA MET A 237 -9.69 -3.42 4.42
C MET A 237 -9.02 -2.06 4.62
N GLN A 238 -9.46 -1.03 3.89
CA GLN A 238 -8.84 0.29 3.84
C GLN A 238 -7.35 0.21 3.50
N THR A 239 -7.00 -0.68 2.57
CA THR A 239 -5.65 -0.85 2.04
C THR A 239 -5.67 -1.51 0.66
N ASP A 240 -4.91 -0.93 -0.26
CA ASP A 240 -4.60 -1.41 -1.60
C ASP A 240 -3.20 -2.03 -1.70
N MET A 241 -2.59 -2.33 -0.55
CA MET A 241 -1.26 -2.91 -0.42
C MET A 241 -1.32 -4.34 0.11
N GLY A 242 -0.16 -5.00 0.12
CA GLY A 242 -0.03 -6.34 0.68
C GLY A 242 -0.58 -6.43 2.11
N THR A 243 -1.34 -7.48 2.37
CA THR A 243 -2.06 -7.69 3.63
C THR A 243 -1.36 -8.68 4.54
N ALA A 244 -1.46 -8.46 5.83
CA ALA A 244 -1.08 -9.42 6.86
C ALA A 244 -2.31 -10.19 7.39
N THR A 245 -2.07 -11.17 8.24
CA THR A 245 -3.11 -12.03 8.84
C THR A 245 -4.25 -11.24 9.52
N PRO A 246 -3.99 -10.17 10.30
CA PRO A 246 -5.06 -9.43 10.96
C PRO A 246 -6.03 -8.76 9.98
N GLU A 247 -5.52 -8.19 8.88
CA GLU A 247 -6.34 -7.53 7.87
C GLU A 247 -7.30 -8.53 7.19
N ILE A 248 -6.78 -9.70 6.83
CA ILE A 248 -7.60 -10.77 6.24
C ILE A 248 -8.68 -11.23 7.22
N ARG A 249 -8.32 -11.47 8.49
CA ARG A 249 -9.28 -11.89 9.52
C ARG A 249 -10.37 -10.85 9.74
N ASP A 250 -9.97 -9.58 9.86
CA ASP A 250 -10.92 -8.49 10.11
C ASP A 250 -11.87 -8.30 8.92
N ALA A 251 -11.39 -8.48 7.68
CA ALA A 251 -12.22 -8.45 6.47
C ALA A 251 -13.17 -9.66 6.37
N LEU A 252 -12.71 -10.87 6.69
CA LEU A 252 -13.60 -12.03 6.79
C LEU A 252 -14.70 -11.78 7.82
N GLY A 253 -14.34 -11.26 9.01
CA GLY A 253 -15.29 -10.87 10.04
C GLY A 253 -16.30 -9.81 9.59
N TRP A 254 -15.87 -8.83 8.77
CA TRP A 254 -16.75 -7.86 8.15
C TRP A 254 -17.84 -8.54 7.30
N TYR A 255 -17.46 -9.52 6.48
CA TYR A 255 -18.38 -10.27 5.61
C TYR A 255 -19.17 -11.36 6.35
N GLY A 256 -19.03 -11.45 7.67
CA GLY A 256 -19.68 -12.49 8.49
C GLY A 256 -19.09 -13.88 8.30
N LEU A 257 -17.97 -13.99 7.60
CA LEU A 257 -17.23 -15.24 7.42
C LEU A 257 -16.35 -15.53 8.64
N LYS A 258 -16.16 -16.79 8.97
CA LYS A 258 -15.40 -17.20 10.15
C LYS A 258 -14.26 -18.11 9.77
N THR A 259 -13.20 -18.06 10.55
CA THR A 259 -12.15 -19.08 10.58
C THR A 259 -12.38 -20.05 11.72
N ALA A 260 -12.03 -21.32 11.53
CA ALA A 260 -12.18 -22.36 12.56
C ALA A 260 -11.32 -22.07 13.81
N THR A 261 -10.20 -21.36 13.63
CA THR A 261 -9.28 -20.99 14.71
C THR A 261 -8.91 -19.49 14.59
N GLU A 262 -8.55 -18.85 15.71
CA GLU A 262 -8.06 -17.47 15.69
C GLU A 262 -6.70 -17.34 15.02
N ALA A 263 -5.80 -18.30 15.23
CA ALA A 263 -4.47 -18.34 14.67
C ALA A 263 -4.39 -19.29 13.48
N ARG A 264 -3.54 -18.96 12.53
CA ARG A 264 -3.20 -19.87 11.42
C ARG A 264 -2.54 -21.14 11.94
N VAL A 265 -2.89 -22.26 11.33
CA VAL A 265 -2.28 -23.58 11.64
C VAL A 265 -1.02 -23.75 10.81
N LYS A 266 0.08 -24.16 11.45
CA LYS A 266 1.32 -24.46 10.73
C LYS A 266 1.13 -25.69 9.86
N TYR A 267 1.48 -25.57 8.59
CA TYR A 267 1.45 -26.71 7.67
C TYR A 267 2.65 -27.62 7.89
N THR A 268 2.42 -28.91 7.89
CA THR A 268 3.45 -29.95 7.83
C THR A 268 3.20 -30.84 6.61
N PRO A 269 4.26 -31.27 5.89
CA PRO A 269 4.07 -32.17 4.75
C PRO A 269 3.23 -33.41 5.11
N GLY A 270 2.25 -33.72 4.28
CA GLY A 270 1.30 -34.81 4.53
C GLY A 270 0.01 -34.39 5.27
N THR A 271 -0.10 -33.12 5.71
CA THR A 271 -1.36 -32.61 6.26
C THR A 271 -2.45 -32.59 5.20
N VAL A 272 -3.58 -33.21 5.45
CA VAL A 272 -4.79 -33.07 4.64
C VAL A 272 -5.38 -31.68 4.91
N LEU A 273 -5.50 -30.86 3.87
CA LEU A 273 -6.11 -29.54 4.00
C LEU A 273 -7.62 -29.64 4.16
N PRO A 274 -8.24 -28.79 5.00
CA PRO A 274 -9.70 -28.65 5.05
C PRO A 274 -10.29 -28.25 3.70
N ASP A 275 -11.57 -28.56 3.47
CA ASP A 275 -12.28 -28.28 2.20
C ASP A 275 -12.19 -26.84 1.74
N CYS A 276 -12.11 -25.90 2.65
CA CYS A 276 -11.94 -24.47 2.35
C CYS A 276 -10.91 -23.87 3.32
N CYS A 277 -9.78 -23.43 2.80
CA CYS A 277 -8.80 -22.74 3.63
C CYS A 277 -7.95 -21.72 2.88
N ILE A 278 -7.65 -20.64 3.57
CA ILE A 278 -6.67 -19.64 3.13
C ILE A 278 -5.28 -20.20 3.39
N LEU A 279 -4.41 -20.07 2.41
CA LEU A 279 -3.04 -20.55 2.45
C LEU A 279 -2.06 -19.38 2.55
N SER A 280 -1.12 -19.47 3.48
CA SER A 280 0.04 -18.59 3.55
C SER A 280 1.23 -19.29 2.89
N VAL A 281 1.60 -18.82 1.74
CA VAL A 281 2.63 -19.40 0.86
C VAL A 281 3.84 -18.49 0.85
N MET A 282 5.04 -19.06 0.79
CA MET A 282 6.27 -18.33 0.56
C MET A 282 6.76 -18.66 -0.85
N LEU A 283 6.83 -17.63 -1.68
CA LEU A 283 7.47 -17.65 -2.99
C LEU A 283 8.89 -17.10 -2.91
N PRO A 284 9.75 -17.26 -3.92
CA PRO A 284 11.09 -16.68 -3.90
C PRO A 284 11.05 -15.16 -3.72
N GLY A 285 11.46 -14.71 -2.53
CA GLY A 285 11.55 -13.29 -2.19
C GLY A 285 10.32 -12.61 -1.60
N TYR A 286 9.14 -13.28 -1.56
CA TYR A 286 7.93 -12.66 -0.99
C TYR A 286 6.93 -13.66 -0.41
N GLY A 287 6.12 -13.16 0.52
CA GLY A 287 4.96 -13.88 1.05
C GLY A 287 3.75 -13.70 0.14
N HIS A 288 2.93 -14.73 0.02
CA HIS A 288 1.79 -14.77 -0.88
C HIS A 288 0.59 -15.43 -0.21
N TRP A 289 -0.62 -15.00 -0.59
CA TRP A 289 -1.87 -15.60 -0.16
C TRP A 289 -2.51 -16.34 -1.32
N SER A 290 -2.94 -17.56 -1.06
CA SER A 290 -3.68 -18.40 -2.00
C SER A 290 -4.90 -19.00 -1.31
N LEU A 291 -5.84 -19.54 -2.04
CA LEU A 291 -7.04 -20.19 -1.51
C LEU A 291 -7.07 -21.65 -1.97
N TYR A 292 -7.36 -22.55 -1.04
CA TYR A 292 -7.66 -23.93 -1.37
C TYR A 292 -9.15 -24.21 -1.14
N TYR A 293 -9.79 -24.84 -2.13
CA TYR A 293 -11.17 -25.22 -2.04
C TYR A 293 -11.42 -26.55 -2.76
N ARG A 294 -11.84 -27.57 -2.00
CA ARG A 294 -12.24 -28.90 -2.49
C ARG A 294 -11.29 -29.49 -3.54
N GLY A 295 -10.02 -29.59 -3.20
CA GLY A 295 -9.00 -30.23 -4.06
C GLY A 295 -8.34 -29.33 -5.09
N LYS A 296 -8.74 -28.05 -5.20
CA LYS A 296 -8.16 -27.07 -6.13
C LYS A 296 -7.55 -25.89 -5.40
N TYR A 297 -6.49 -25.34 -5.97
CA TYR A 297 -5.84 -24.11 -5.52
C TYR A 297 -6.29 -22.96 -6.41
N TYR A 298 -6.91 -21.95 -5.82
CA TYR A 298 -7.31 -20.70 -6.47
C TYR A 298 -6.28 -19.66 -6.12
N ASP A 299 -5.26 -19.57 -6.96
CA ASP A 299 -4.13 -18.68 -6.72
C ASP A 299 -4.30 -17.37 -7.50
N PRO A 300 -4.33 -16.21 -6.80
CA PRO A 300 -4.56 -14.92 -7.47
C PRO A 300 -3.55 -14.57 -8.54
N GLU A 301 -2.31 -15.07 -8.43
CA GLU A 301 -1.23 -14.80 -9.39
C GLU A 301 -1.18 -15.87 -10.49
N PHE A 302 -1.29 -17.15 -10.11
CA PHE A 302 -1.01 -18.28 -11.02
C PHE A 302 -2.25 -18.95 -11.60
N GLY A 303 -3.45 -18.66 -11.14
CA GLY A 303 -4.68 -19.24 -11.65
C GLY A 303 -5.28 -20.37 -10.80
N VAL A 304 -6.18 -21.14 -11.39
CA VAL A 304 -6.75 -22.32 -10.75
C VAL A 304 -5.88 -23.53 -11.06
N LEU A 305 -5.34 -24.16 -10.03
CA LEU A 305 -4.29 -25.18 -10.13
C LEU A 305 -4.70 -26.47 -9.39
N ASP A 306 -4.16 -27.59 -9.82
CA ASP A 306 -4.24 -28.88 -9.11
C ASP A 306 -3.20 -28.99 -8.00
N GLU A 307 -2.05 -28.30 -8.15
CA GLU A 307 -0.94 -28.28 -7.21
C GLU A 307 -0.37 -26.87 -7.15
N LEU A 308 0.17 -26.48 -5.99
CA LEU A 308 0.91 -25.22 -5.85
C LEU A 308 2.14 -25.19 -6.78
N PRO A 309 2.57 -24.01 -7.24
CA PRO A 309 3.79 -23.87 -8.03
C PRO A 309 4.99 -24.52 -7.33
N LYS A 310 5.88 -25.20 -8.09
CA LYS A 310 7.03 -25.96 -7.56
C LYS A 310 7.93 -25.14 -6.62
N GLN A 311 8.05 -23.84 -6.86
CA GLN A 311 8.83 -22.93 -6.03
C GLN A 311 8.10 -22.44 -4.79
N ALA A 312 6.80 -22.71 -4.67
CA ALA A 312 5.98 -22.28 -3.56
C ALA A 312 6.18 -23.19 -2.34
N LYS A 313 6.32 -22.57 -1.17
CA LYS A 313 6.42 -23.27 0.11
C LYS A 313 5.21 -22.93 0.96
N LEU A 314 4.26 -23.87 1.10
CA LEU A 314 3.14 -23.70 2.02
C LEU A 314 3.65 -23.67 3.47
N ARG A 315 3.33 -22.59 4.18
CA ARG A 315 3.81 -22.35 5.56
C ARG A 315 2.71 -22.54 6.59
N TYR A 316 1.52 -21.99 6.28
CA TYR A 316 0.36 -22.04 7.15
C TYR A 316 -0.91 -22.16 6.33
N TYR A 317 -1.93 -22.73 6.93
CA TYR A 317 -3.28 -22.69 6.41
C TYR A 317 -4.26 -22.17 7.48
N TRP A 318 -5.41 -21.73 7.04
CA TRP A 318 -6.44 -21.17 7.88
C TRP A 318 -7.80 -21.61 7.36
N GLU A 319 -8.41 -22.58 8.03
CA GLU A 319 -9.71 -23.10 7.65
C GLU A 319 -10.78 -22.00 7.74
N VAL A 320 -11.58 -21.87 6.70
CA VAL A 320 -12.76 -21.00 6.65
C VAL A 320 -13.98 -21.87 6.83
N VAL A 321 -14.77 -21.55 7.84
CA VAL A 321 -16.01 -22.26 8.15
C VAL A 321 -17.10 -21.78 7.17
N THR A 322 -17.67 -22.72 6.42
CA THR A 322 -18.64 -22.48 5.34
C THR A 322 -20.07 -22.78 5.79
#